data_7256d3d5c4bb569694756e22073ced23
#
_entry.id   7256d3d5c4bb569694756e22073ced23
#
_cell.length_a   1.000
_cell.length_b   1.000
_cell.length_c   1.000
_cell.angle_alpha   90.00
_cell.angle_beta   90.00
_cell.angle_gamma   90.00
#
_symmetry.space_group_name_H-M   'P 1'
#
loop_
_entity.id
_entity.type
_entity.pdbx_description
1 polymer ?
#
loop_
_entity_poly.entity_id
_entity_poly.type
_entity_poly.pdbx_seq_one_letter_code
_entity_poly.pdbx_strand_id
1 'polypeptide(L)'
;MLSVTWDRALAILLPGMPRAMEIKDVRNAMFVLAEKWPVTYGRAFQRALAFCARAIEGKCSASRARLAFLAAAREAKVAVVA
;
A
#
# COMPACT_ATOMS: atom_id res chain seq x y z
N MET A 1 2.51 -19.24 11.24
CA MET A 1 2.54 -17.77 11.22
C MET A 1 2.42 -17.29 9.77
N LEU A 2 1.52 -16.36 9.53
CA LEU A 2 1.32 -15.83 8.19
C LEU A 2 2.28 -14.69 7.92
N SER A 3 2.93 -14.75 6.77
CA SER A 3 3.84 -13.70 6.36
C SER A 3 3.06 -12.59 5.67
N VAL A 4 3.25 -11.35 6.13
CA VAL A 4 2.70 -10.18 5.45
C VAL A 4 3.82 -9.37 4.79
N THR A 5 5.02 -9.91 4.76
CA THR A 5 6.18 -9.26 4.14
C THR A 5 6.17 -9.53 2.64
N TRP A 6 6.46 -8.53 1.86
CA TRP A 6 6.55 -8.66 0.41
C TRP A 6 7.94 -9.14 0.01
N ASP A 7 8.03 -9.93 -1.06
CA ASP A 7 9.31 -10.38 -1.60
C ASP A 7 10.17 -9.21 -2.04
N ARG A 8 9.53 -8.16 -2.52
CA ARG A 8 10.21 -6.98 -3.02
C ARG A 8 9.53 -5.74 -2.48
N ALA A 9 10.30 -4.90 -1.82
CA ALA A 9 9.78 -3.64 -1.28
C ALA A 9 9.37 -2.70 -2.42
N LEU A 10 8.43 -1.81 -2.11
CA LEU A 10 8.04 -0.75 -3.03
C LEU A 10 8.66 0.54 -2.53
N ALA A 11 9.04 1.41 -3.44
CA ALA A 11 9.46 2.76 -3.09
C ALA A 11 8.47 3.71 -3.75
N ILE A 12 7.85 4.57 -2.96
CA ILE A 12 6.86 5.52 -3.45
C ILE A 12 7.30 6.94 -3.08
N LEU A 13 6.88 7.89 -3.89
CA LEU A 13 7.14 9.30 -3.63
C LEU A 13 5.81 9.99 -3.41
N LEU A 14 5.51 10.27 -2.15
CA LEU A 14 4.27 10.96 -1.79
C LEU A 14 4.40 12.45 -2.11
N PRO A 15 3.29 13.12 -2.47
CA PRO A 15 3.29 14.55 -2.74
C PRO A 15 3.87 15.33 -1.55
N GLY A 16 4.78 16.26 -1.83
CA GLY A 16 5.37 17.10 -0.81
C GLY A 16 6.51 16.46 -0.01
N MET A 17 6.80 15.19 -0.28
CA MET A 17 7.89 14.51 0.42
C MET A 17 9.18 14.63 -0.39
N PRO A 18 10.32 14.93 0.27
CA PRO A 18 11.59 15.12 -0.44
C PRO A 18 12.25 13.81 -0.85
N ARG A 19 11.83 12.68 -0.27
CA ARG A 19 12.46 11.38 -0.53
C ARG A 19 11.42 10.31 -0.71
N ALA A 20 11.78 9.26 -1.47
CA ALA A 20 10.93 8.11 -1.61
C ALA A 20 10.82 7.37 -0.28
N MET A 21 9.64 6.83 -0.03
CA MET A 21 9.38 6.04 1.17
C MET A 21 9.34 4.58 0.78
N GLU A 22 10.07 3.76 1.52
CA GLU A 22 10.09 2.32 1.27
C GLU A 22 8.97 1.63 2.04
N ILE A 23 8.22 0.80 1.32
CA ILE A 23 7.13 0.02 1.88
C ILE A 23 7.53 -1.45 1.78
N LYS A 24 7.72 -2.11 2.90
CA LYS A 24 8.27 -3.47 2.94
C LYS A 24 7.23 -4.56 3.16
N ASP A 25 6.10 -4.22 3.74
CA ASP A 25 5.10 -5.21 4.09
C ASP A 25 3.71 -4.59 4.12
N VAL A 26 2.73 -5.47 4.32
CA VAL A 26 1.32 -5.06 4.31
C VAL A 26 1.00 -4.10 5.45
N ARG A 27 1.58 -4.30 6.63
CA ARG A 27 1.32 -3.41 7.77
C ARG A 27 1.82 -2.00 7.49
N ASN A 28 2.99 -1.91 6.89
CA ASN A 28 3.57 -0.63 6.50
C ASN A 28 2.69 0.06 5.46
N ALA A 29 2.22 -0.72 4.46
CA ALA A 29 1.32 -0.19 3.43
C ALA A 29 0.02 0.32 4.05
N MET A 30 -0.55 -0.44 4.97
CA MET A 30 -1.79 -0.05 5.65
C MET A 30 -1.63 1.27 6.40
N PHE A 31 -0.51 1.39 7.13
CA PHE A 31 -0.21 2.61 7.86
C PHE A 31 -0.11 3.81 6.92
N VAL A 32 0.60 3.65 5.82
CA VAL A 32 0.77 4.74 4.85
C VAL A 32 -0.56 5.15 4.24
N LEU A 33 -1.41 4.18 3.89
CA LEU A 33 -2.74 4.48 3.36
C LEU A 33 -3.60 5.20 4.39
N ALA A 34 -3.53 4.80 5.65
CA ALA A 34 -4.38 5.37 6.69
C ALA A 34 -3.91 6.74 7.15
N GLU A 35 -2.59 6.97 7.20
CA GLU A 35 -2.04 8.14 7.86
C GLU A 35 -1.37 9.15 6.92
N LYS A 36 -0.92 8.72 5.75
CA LYS A 36 -0.08 9.57 4.91
C LYS A 36 -0.56 9.70 3.47
N TRP A 37 -1.62 8.99 3.11
CA TRP A 37 -2.11 9.01 1.73
C TRP A 37 -2.67 10.40 1.38
N PRO A 38 -2.45 10.88 0.15
CA PRO A 38 -2.89 12.25 -0.23
C PRO A 38 -4.40 12.42 -0.33
N VAL A 39 -5.15 11.32 -0.47
CA VAL A 39 -6.60 11.36 -0.56
C VAL A 39 -7.20 10.31 0.36
N THR A 40 -8.44 10.53 0.78
CA THR A 40 -9.15 9.59 1.65
C THR A 40 -10.38 9.02 0.96
N TYR A 41 -10.38 9.02 -0.37
CA TYR A 41 -11.49 8.53 -1.17
C TYR A 41 -10.95 7.83 -2.41
N GLY A 42 -11.84 7.19 -3.14
CA GLY A 42 -11.49 6.49 -4.36
C GLY A 42 -11.68 5.00 -4.20
N ARG A 43 -12.10 4.36 -5.29
CA ARG A 43 -12.38 2.94 -5.29
C ARG A 43 -11.12 2.11 -5.02
N ALA A 44 -10.01 2.46 -5.66
CA ALA A 44 -8.76 1.74 -5.47
C ALA A 44 -8.21 1.94 -4.05
N PHE A 45 -8.37 3.13 -3.50
CA PHE A 45 -7.98 3.41 -2.12
C PHE A 45 -8.73 2.51 -1.14
N GLN A 46 -10.06 2.44 -1.30
CA GLN A 46 -10.89 1.61 -0.43
C GLN A 46 -10.54 0.13 -0.56
N ARG A 47 -10.30 -0.33 -1.78
CA ARG A 47 -9.92 -1.73 -1.99
C ARG A 47 -8.55 -2.03 -1.38
N ALA A 48 -7.61 -1.09 -1.49
CA ALA A 48 -6.29 -1.30 -0.90
C ALA A 48 -6.37 -1.43 0.62
N LEU A 49 -7.17 -0.57 1.28
CA LEU A 49 -7.38 -0.68 2.71
C LEU A 49 -7.99 -2.04 3.07
N ALA A 50 -9.00 -2.46 2.32
CA ALA A 50 -9.68 -3.72 2.58
C ALA A 50 -8.74 -4.92 2.40
N PHE A 51 -7.98 -4.95 1.30
CA PHE A 51 -7.07 -6.06 1.06
C PHE A 51 -5.91 -6.10 2.04
N CYS A 52 -5.39 -4.94 2.43
CA CYS A 52 -4.35 -4.90 3.46
C CYS A 52 -4.88 -5.45 4.79
N ALA A 53 -6.07 -5.04 5.19
CA ALA A 53 -6.67 -5.54 6.43
C ALA A 53 -6.86 -7.06 6.34
N ARG A 54 -7.37 -7.57 5.21
CA ARG A 54 -7.59 -9.00 5.05
C ARG A 54 -6.28 -9.79 5.04
N ALA A 55 -5.24 -9.23 4.43
CA ALA A 55 -3.94 -9.90 4.43
C ALA A 55 -3.36 -9.99 5.84
N ILE A 56 -3.52 -8.94 6.64
CA ILE A 56 -3.08 -8.94 8.03
C ILE A 56 -3.82 -10.00 8.83
N GLU A 57 -5.10 -10.19 8.53
CA GLU A 57 -5.93 -11.20 9.18
C GLU A 57 -5.70 -12.61 8.63
N GLY A 58 -4.89 -12.76 7.60
CA GLY A 58 -4.64 -14.05 6.99
C GLY A 58 -5.70 -14.51 6.01
N LYS A 59 -6.58 -13.60 5.58
CA LYS A 59 -7.70 -13.95 4.70
C LYS A 59 -7.41 -13.74 3.22
N CYS A 60 -6.31 -13.10 2.90
CA CYS A 60 -5.84 -13.03 1.52
C CYS A 60 -4.32 -12.92 1.51
N SER A 61 -3.71 -13.08 0.34
CA SER A 61 -2.26 -13.07 0.24
C SER A 61 -1.69 -11.66 0.33
N ALA A 62 -0.45 -11.56 0.79
CA ALA A 62 0.27 -10.29 0.79
C ALA A 62 0.45 -9.75 -0.62
N SER A 63 0.56 -10.64 -1.61
CA SER A 63 0.69 -10.24 -3.02
C SER A 63 -0.56 -9.54 -3.53
N ARG A 64 -1.74 -9.99 -3.13
CA ARG A 64 -2.98 -9.31 -3.51
C ARG A 64 -3.07 -7.92 -2.91
N ALA A 65 -2.66 -7.78 -1.65
CA ALA A 65 -2.62 -6.48 -1.01
C ALA A 65 -1.65 -5.54 -1.73
N ARG A 66 -0.51 -6.08 -2.20
CA ARG A 66 0.47 -5.31 -2.94
C ARG A 66 -0.12 -4.78 -4.25
N LEU A 67 -0.81 -5.63 -4.99
CA LEU A 67 -1.45 -5.22 -6.24
C LEU A 67 -2.52 -4.15 -6.00
N ALA A 68 -3.30 -4.31 -4.94
CA ALA A 68 -4.33 -3.33 -4.59
C ALA A 68 -3.68 -1.99 -4.20
N PHE A 69 -2.56 -2.04 -3.47
CA PHE A 69 -1.81 -0.84 -3.11
C PHE A 69 -1.29 -0.13 -4.36
N LEU A 70 -0.75 -0.87 -5.32
CA LEU A 70 -0.26 -0.29 -6.56
C LEU A 70 -1.38 0.38 -7.35
N ALA A 71 -2.57 -0.23 -7.37
CA ALA A 71 -3.73 0.37 -8.02
C ALA A 71 -4.13 1.66 -7.33
N ALA A 72 -4.08 1.69 -5.99
CA ALA A 72 -4.39 2.91 -5.23
C ALA A 72 -3.37 4.01 -5.53
N ALA A 73 -2.09 3.63 -5.66
CA ALA A 73 -1.05 4.61 -6.00
C ALA A 73 -1.31 5.22 -7.37
N ARG A 74 -1.71 4.39 -8.34
CA ARG A 74 -2.03 4.88 -9.68
C ARG A 74 -3.24 5.82 -9.65
N GLU A 75 -4.27 5.45 -8.91
CA GLU A 75 -5.48 6.28 -8.79
C GLU A 75 -5.17 7.63 -8.16
N ALA A 76 -4.34 7.66 -7.12
CA ALA A 76 -4.00 8.88 -6.40
C ALA A 76 -2.82 9.63 -7.05
N LYS A 77 -2.28 9.10 -8.14
CA LYS A 77 -1.12 9.66 -8.83
C LYS A 77 0.11 9.76 -7.94
N VAL A 78 0.26 8.77 -7.09
CA VAL A 78 1.45 8.61 -6.26
C VAL A 78 2.48 7.85 -7.09
N ALA A 79 3.67 8.44 -7.25
CA ALA A 79 4.71 7.82 -8.07
C ALA A 79 5.29 6.59 -7.37
N VAL A 80 5.40 5.50 -8.12
CA VAL A 80 6.11 4.31 -7.67
C VAL A 80 7.45 4.33 -8.38
N VAL A 81 8.54 4.44 -7.61
CA VAL A 81 9.87 4.64 -8.18
C VAL A 81 10.74 3.39 -8.14
N ALA A 82 10.24 2.31 -7.57
CA ALA A 82 10.97 1.03 -7.61
C ALA A 82 10.04 -0.15 -7.41
#